data_c30be0c581bf0073daa93815470db641
#
_entry.id   c30be0c581bf0073daa93815470db641
#
_cell.length_a   1.000
_cell.length_b   1.000
_cell.length_c   1.000
_cell.angle_alpha   90.00
_cell.angle_beta   90.00
_cell.angle_gamma   90.00
#
_symmetry.space_group_name_H-M   'P 1'
#
loop_
_entity.id
_entity.type
_entity.pdbx_description
1 polymer ?
#
loop_
_entity_poly.entity_id
_entity_poly.type
_entity_poly.pdbx_seq_one_letter_code
_entity_poly.pdbx_strand_id
1 'polypeptide(L)'
;MFMGIDIGTSSVKVALIDEAGTLLETATADLPISRPEPLWSEQDPSDWWAATNMAVARLDLDKRRLVQAIGLSGQMHGATVLGTDLSPLRPAILWNDGRSFAQCEQLQESEPDFVRKGGNLVMPGFTAPKLAWMREHEPALFENVHKVVLPKDYVRLRMTGD
;
A
#
# COMPACT_ATOMS: atom_id res chain seq x y z
N MET A 1 -11.91 -22.36 -7.93
CA MET A 1 -12.05 -20.92 -8.31
C MET A 1 -11.10 -20.11 -7.46
N PHE A 2 -10.50 -19.03 -8.00
CA PHE A 2 -9.54 -18.18 -7.31
C PHE A 2 -9.95 -16.73 -7.41
N MET A 3 -9.54 -15.91 -6.44
CA MET A 3 -9.81 -14.48 -6.41
C MET A 3 -8.48 -13.70 -6.45
N GLY A 4 -8.36 -12.75 -7.34
CA GLY A 4 -7.29 -11.76 -7.36
C GLY A 4 -7.81 -10.42 -6.83
N ILE A 5 -7.07 -9.75 -5.95
CA ILE A 5 -7.39 -8.40 -5.46
C ILE A 5 -6.19 -7.51 -5.74
N ASP A 6 -6.40 -6.45 -6.50
CA ASP A 6 -5.38 -5.45 -6.83
C ASP A 6 -5.74 -4.11 -6.18
N ILE A 7 -4.90 -3.68 -5.24
CA ILE A 7 -5.03 -2.42 -4.53
C ILE A 7 -4.29 -1.33 -5.34
N GLY A 8 -4.96 -0.78 -6.35
CA GLY A 8 -4.41 0.28 -7.18
C GLY A 8 -4.36 1.64 -6.48
N THR A 9 -3.92 2.67 -7.20
CA THR A 9 -3.87 4.04 -6.67
C THR A 9 -5.23 4.72 -6.69
N SER A 10 -6.04 4.49 -7.73
CA SER A 10 -7.35 5.14 -7.90
C SER A 10 -8.55 4.23 -7.60
N SER A 11 -8.31 2.94 -7.46
CA SER A 11 -9.38 1.96 -7.18
C SER A 11 -8.80 0.63 -6.71
N VAL A 12 -9.62 -0.14 -6.00
CA VAL A 12 -9.40 -1.58 -5.77
C VAL A 12 -10.18 -2.35 -6.83
N LYS A 13 -9.50 -3.27 -7.50
CA LYS A 13 -10.11 -4.18 -8.47
C LYS A 13 -10.05 -5.62 -7.97
N VAL A 14 -11.17 -6.32 -8.09
CA VAL A 14 -11.27 -7.75 -7.75
C VAL A 14 -11.65 -8.53 -8.99
N ALA A 15 -11.05 -9.71 -9.16
CA ALA A 15 -11.31 -10.62 -10.26
C ALA A 15 -11.52 -12.05 -9.75
N LEU A 16 -12.50 -12.76 -10.30
CA LEU A 16 -12.69 -14.22 -10.12
C LEU A 16 -12.24 -14.95 -11.38
N ILE A 17 -11.43 -15.98 -11.19
CA ILE A 17 -10.97 -16.87 -12.25
C ILE A 17 -11.29 -18.33 -11.90
N ASP A 18 -11.48 -19.15 -12.94
CA ASP A 18 -11.59 -20.59 -12.77
C ASP A 18 -10.20 -21.27 -12.72
N GLU A 19 -10.18 -22.59 -12.64
CA GLU A 19 -8.94 -23.39 -12.61
C GLU A 19 -8.19 -23.39 -13.96
N ALA A 20 -8.88 -23.05 -15.05
CA ALA A 20 -8.26 -22.89 -16.36
C ALA A 20 -7.68 -21.46 -16.57
N GLY A 21 -7.87 -20.56 -15.61
CA GLY A 21 -7.46 -19.15 -15.70
C GLY A 21 -8.46 -18.26 -16.46
N THR A 22 -9.67 -18.74 -16.74
CA THR A 22 -10.70 -17.95 -17.40
C THR A 22 -11.25 -16.91 -16.45
N LEU A 23 -11.33 -15.65 -16.88
CA LEU A 23 -11.94 -14.56 -16.11
C LEU A 23 -13.47 -14.75 -16.10
N LEU A 24 -14.03 -14.92 -14.90
CA LEU A 24 -15.45 -15.16 -14.69
C LEU A 24 -16.22 -13.90 -14.32
N GLU A 25 -15.62 -13.03 -13.53
CA GLU A 25 -16.26 -11.81 -13.03
C GLU A 25 -15.22 -10.82 -12.52
N THR A 26 -15.55 -9.53 -12.60
CA THR A 26 -14.74 -8.46 -12.00
C THR A 26 -15.64 -7.44 -11.31
N ALA A 27 -15.09 -6.80 -10.27
CA ALA A 27 -15.68 -5.65 -9.64
C ALA A 27 -14.61 -4.63 -9.26
N THR A 28 -14.98 -3.36 -9.15
CA THR A 28 -14.07 -2.27 -8.83
C THR A 28 -14.72 -1.34 -7.82
N ALA A 29 -13.95 -0.79 -6.88
CA ALA A 29 -14.37 0.27 -5.98
C ALA A 29 -13.31 1.39 -5.99
N ASP A 30 -13.76 2.63 -6.13
CA ASP A 30 -12.89 3.80 -6.23
C ASP A 30 -12.21 4.13 -4.91
N LEU A 31 -11.03 4.77 -5.01
CA LEU A 31 -10.24 5.23 -3.88
C LEU A 31 -9.98 6.74 -3.99
N PRO A 32 -10.21 7.51 -2.93
CA PRO A 32 -9.83 8.91 -2.90
C PRO A 32 -8.30 9.06 -2.79
N ILE A 33 -7.77 10.15 -3.34
CA ILE A 33 -6.38 10.56 -3.18
C ILE A 33 -6.38 11.94 -2.56
N SER A 34 -5.66 12.11 -1.44
CA SER A 34 -5.43 13.41 -0.81
C SER A 34 -4.13 14.03 -1.34
N ARG A 35 -4.15 15.33 -1.60
CA ARG A 35 -2.99 16.14 -1.98
C ARG A 35 -2.96 17.41 -1.12
N PRO A 36 -2.61 17.28 0.18
CA PRO A 36 -2.69 18.40 1.12
C PRO A 36 -1.70 19.53 0.83
N GLU A 37 -0.57 19.22 0.18
CA GLU A 37 0.47 20.17 -0.20
C GLU A 37 0.99 19.89 -1.62
N PRO A 38 1.67 20.81 -2.28
CA PRO A 38 2.33 20.57 -3.56
C PRO A 38 3.30 19.37 -3.46
N LEU A 39 3.29 18.51 -4.45
CA LEU A 39 4.07 17.26 -4.53
C LEU A 39 3.65 16.17 -3.54
N TRP A 40 2.70 16.42 -2.64
CA TRP A 40 2.22 15.40 -1.72
C TRP A 40 1.13 14.53 -2.36
N SER A 41 1.14 13.26 -2.03
CA SER A 41 0.11 12.31 -2.45
C SER A 41 -0.08 11.25 -1.35
N GLU A 42 -1.26 11.21 -0.77
CA GLU A 42 -1.58 10.40 0.41
C GLU A 42 -2.90 9.66 0.25
N GLN A 43 -3.01 8.51 0.94
CA GLN A 43 -4.27 7.79 1.10
C GLN A 43 -4.41 7.27 2.53
N ASP A 44 -5.64 7.27 3.04
CA ASP A 44 -5.94 6.59 4.30
C ASP A 44 -5.94 5.08 4.06
N PRO A 45 -5.14 4.28 4.79
CA PRO A 45 -5.15 2.83 4.65
C PRO A 45 -6.51 2.18 4.92
N SER A 46 -7.36 2.82 5.73
CA SER A 46 -8.72 2.33 5.98
C SER A 46 -9.59 2.34 4.73
N ASP A 47 -9.35 3.26 3.79
CA ASP A 47 -10.06 3.32 2.51
C ASP A 47 -9.74 2.10 1.64
N TRP A 48 -8.49 1.60 1.66
CA TRP A 48 -8.15 0.37 0.92
C TRP A 48 -8.93 -0.84 1.43
N TRP A 49 -9.07 -0.95 2.76
CA TRP A 49 -9.85 -2.04 3.35
C TRP A 49 -11.34 -1.90 3.05
N ALA A 50 -11.90 -0.70 3.16
CA ALA A 50 -13.30 -0.42 2.84
C ALA A 50 -13.60 -0.70 1.36
N ALA A 51 -12.76 -0.20 0.44
CA ALA A 51 -12.89 -0.43 -1.00
C ALA A 51 -12.72 -1.91 -1.37
N THR A 52 -11.82 -2.63 -0.71
CA THR A 52 -11.67 -4.09 -0.89
C THR A 52 -12.96 -4.81 -0.55
N ASN A 53 -13.53 -4.54 0.63
CA ASN A 53 -14.80 -5.15 1.04
C ASN A 53 -15.95 -4.78 0.10
N MET A 54 -16.00 -3.52 -0.34
CA MET A 54 -17.01 -3.05 -1.29
C MET A 54 -16.90 -3.75 -2.66
N ALA A 55 -15.70 -3.86 -3.21
CA ALA A 55 -15.46 -4.55 -4.47
C ALA A 55 -15.82 -6.04 -4.38
N VAL A 56 -15.37 -6.72 -3.31
CA VAL A 56 -15.71 -8.13 -3.05
C VAL A 56 -17.23 -8.32 -2.89
N ALA A 57 -17.92 -7.41 -2.20
CA ALA A 57 -19.37 -7.51 -1.99
C ALA A 57 -20.19 -7.38 -3.28
N ARG A 58 -19.65 -6.75 -4.32
CA ARG A 58 -20.28 -6.61 -5.64
C ARG A 58 -20.26 -7.88 -6.48
N LEU A 59 -19.38 -8.83 -6.16
CA LEU A 59 -19.32 -10.11 -6.85
C LEU A 59 -20.45 -11.02 -6.43
N ASP A 60 -20.83 -11.94 -7.33
CA ASP A 60 -21.83 -12.96 -7.07
C ASP A 60 -21.51 -13.79 -5.81
N LEU A 61 -22.48 -13.92 -4.91
CA LEU A 61 -22.30 -14.58 -3.61
C LEU A 61 -21.97 -16.07 -3.75
N ASP A 62 -22.60 -16.76 -4.68
CA ASP A 62 -22.43 -18.21 -4.83
C ASP A 62 -21.04 -18.51 -5.43
N LYS A 63 -20.57 -17.69 -6.34
CA LYS A 63 -19.18 -17.78 -6.85
C LYS A 63 -18.15 -17.48 -5.76
N ARG A 64 -18.38 -16.45 -4.92
CA ARG A 64 -17.47 -16.14 -3.79
C ARG A 64 -17.29 -17.31 -2.83
N ARG A 65 -18.35 -18.08 -2.57
CA ARG A 65 -18.30 -19.27 -1.71
C ARG A 65 -17.43 -20.40 -2.27
N LEU A 66 -17.17 -20.39 -3.56
CA LEU A 66 -16.34 -21.38 -4.26
C LEU A 66 -14.87 -20.98 -4.34
N VAL A 67 -14.48 -19.81 -3.80
CA VAL A 67 -13.10 -19.34 -3.79
C VAL A 67 -12.26 -20.18 -2.84
N GLN A 68 -11.20 -20.79 -3.36
CA GLN A 68 -10.27 -21.64 -2.62
C GLN A 68 -9.04 -20.88 -2.15
N ALA A 69 -8.61 -19.84 -2.89
CA ALA A 69 -7.47 -19.03 -2.53
C ALA A 69 -7.61 -17.59 -3.07
N ILE A 70 -6.93 -16.66 -2.39
CA ILE A 70 -6.91 -15.24 -2.72
C ILE A 70 -5.45 -14.82 -2.97
N GLY A 71 -5.20 -14.18 -4.12
CA GLY A 71 -3.94 -13.52 -4.43
C GLY A 71 -4.07 -12.01 -4.28
N LEU A 72 -3.08 -11.37 -3.66
CA LEU A 72 -3.05 -9.92 -3.47
C LEU A 72 -1.96 -9.29 -4.34
N SER A 73 -2.31 -8.20 -5.00
CA SER A 73 -1.42 -7.27 -5.69
C SER A 73 -1.75 -5.83 -5.28
N GLY A 74 -0.92 -4.88 -5.66
CA GLY A 74 -1.23 -3.48 -5.40
C GLY A 74 -0.12 -2.52 -5.75
N GLN A 75 -0.41 -1.23 -5.59
CA GLN A 75 0.56 -0.16 -5.78
C GLN A 75 1.79 -0.36 -4.89
N MET A 76 2.96 -0.10 -5.47
CA MET A 76 4.24 -0.28 -4.80
C MET A 76 4.56 0.92 -3.88
N HIS A 77 5.53 0.74 -2.99
CA HIS A 77 6.21 1.79 -2.25
C HIS A 77 5.35 2.69 -1.34
N GLY A 78 4.06 2.47 -1.21
CA GLY A 78 3.21 3.20 -0.26
C GLY A 78 3.71 2.99 1.17
N ALA A 79 4.22 4.07 1.80
CA ALA A 79 4.76 3.97 3.16
C ALA A 79 3.62 4.01 4.18
N THR A 80 3.17 2.84 4.62
CA THR A 80 2.13 2.68 5.62
C THR A 80 2.76 2.34 6.96
N VAL A 81 2.72 3.27 7.90
CA VAL A 81 3.33 3.12 9.24
C VAL A 81 2.25 2.81 10.27
N LEU A 82 2.48 1.76 11.05
CA LEU A 82 1.52 1.24 12.04
C LEU A 82 2.09 1.33 13.45
N GLY A 83 1.21 1.62 14.41
CA GLY A 83 1.50 1.54 15.84
C GLY A 83 1.52 0.09 16.36
N THR A 84 1.70 -0.06 17.68
CA THR A 84 1.73 -1.37 18.36
C THR A 84 0.41 -2.11 18.32
N ASP A 85 -0.70 -1.38 18.17
CA ASP A 85 -2.05 -1.92 17.97
C ASP A 85 -2.39 -2.23 16.51
N LEU A 86 -1.39 -2.09 15.61
CA LEU A 86 -1.48 -2.26 14.17
C LEU A 86 -2.43 -1.28 13.47
N SER A 87 -2.81 -0.18 14.14
CA SER A 87 -3.53 0.93 13.54
C SER A 87 -2.59 1.86 12.76
N PRO A 88 -3.02 2.42 11.62
CA PRO A 88 -2.24 3.43 10.91
C PRO A 88 -2.01 4.66 11.78
N LEU A 89 -0.76 5.12 11.86
CA LEU A 89 -0.40 6.32 12.61
C LEU A 89 -0.67 7.61 11.82
N ARG A 90 -0.78 7.49 10.50
CA ARG A 90 -1.06 8.59 9.58
C ARG A 90 -1.53 8.03 8.22
N PRO A 91 -2.05 8.90 7.31
CA PRO A 91 -2.23 8.52 5.90
C PRO A 91 -0.92 8.05 5.28
N ALA A 92 -0.98 7.02 4.45
CA ALA A 92 0.19 6.46 3.77
C ALA A 92 0.72 7.44 2.71
N ILE A 93 2.04 7.63 2.66
CA ILE A 93 2.71 8.41 1.61
C ILE A 93 2.86 7.51 0.38
N LEU A 94 2.23 7.90 -0.74
CA LEU A 94 2.14 7.09 -1.95
C LEU A 94 3.42 7.12 -2.80
N TRP A 95 3.49 6.22 -3.79
CA TRP A 95 4.63 6.07 -4.70
C TRP A 95 4.90 7.29 -5.58
N ASN A 96 3.87 8.09 -5.87
CA ASN A 96 3.94 9.32 -6.68
C ASN A 96 4.09 10.59 -5.84
N ASP A 97 4.46 10.46 -4.57
CA ASP A 97 4.77 11.56 -3.66
C ASP A 97 6.23 12.00 -3.82
N GLY A 98 6.45 13.31 -3.85
CA GLY A 98 7.77 13.90 -4.08
C GLY A 98 8.39 14.57 -2.86
N ARG A 99 7.74 14.54 -1.67
CA ARG A 99 8.20 15.29 -0.48
C ARG A 99 9.58 14.89 0.03
N SER A 100 9.98 13.62 -0.18
CA SER A 100 11.23 13.07 0.36
C SER A 100 12.43 13.22 -0.58
N PHE A 101 12.43 14.19 -1.48
CA PHE A 101 13.51 14.40 -2.43
C PHE A 101 14.86 14.69 -1.73
N ALA A 102 14.87 15.59 -0.73
CA ALA A 102 16.09 15.91 0.03
C ALA A 102 16.65 14.69 0.78
N GLN A 103 15.78 13.81 1.30
CA GLN A 103 16.20 12.59 1.99
C GLN A 103 16.84 11.55 1.06
N CYS A 104 16.58 11.63 -0.24
CA CYS A 104 17.30 10.80 -1.22
C CYS A 104 18.78 11.15 -1.27
N GLU A 105 19.13 12.43 -1.30
CA GLU A 105 20.52 12.91 -1.29
C GLU A 105 21.20 12.53 0.02
N GLN A 106 20.56 12.80 1.16
CA GLN A 106 21.07 12.44 2.49
C GLN A 106 21.34 10.93 2.63
N LEU A 107 20.44 10.07 2.13
CA LEU A 107 20.63 8.61 2.17
C LEU A 107 21.78 8.15 1.29
N GLN A 108 22.01 8.78 0.13
CA GLN A 108 23.14 8.45 -0.74
C GLN A 108 24.48 8.89 -0.14
N GLU A 109 24.50 10.04 0.55
CA GLU A 109 25.69 10.54 1.22
C GLU A 109 26.05 9.71 2.47
N SER A 110 25.04 9.38 3.29
CA SER A 110 25.26 8.62 4.55
C SER A 110 25.54 7.13 4.32
N GLU A 111 25.00 6.56 3.24
CA GLU A 111 25.13 5.15 2.88
C GLU A 111 25.55 5.00 1.40
N PRO A 112 26.85 5.23 1.06
CA PRO A 112 27.33 5.14 -0.33
C PRO A 112 27.02 3.78 -1.01
N ASP A 113 26.89 2.73 -0.21
CA ASP A 113 26.55 1.37 -0.65
C ASP A 113 25.05 1.13 -0.84
N PHE A 114 24.19 2.13 -0.59
CA PHE A 114 22.74 1.95 -0.60
C PHE A 114 22.25 1.35 -1.93
N VAL A 115 22.70 1.92 -3.04
CA VAL A 115 22.32 1.44 -4.38
C VAL A 115 22.81 0.01 -4.63
N ARG A 116 24.05 -0.30 -4.21
CA ARG A 116 24.62 -1.64 -4.36
C ARG A 116 23.88 -2.69 -3.52
N LYS A 117 23.52 -2.35 -2.27
CA LYS A 117 22.79 -3.23 -1.34
C LYS A 117 21.34 -3.40 -1.75
N GLY A 118 20.69 -2.32 -2.17
CA GLY A 118 19.25 -2.30 -2.50
C GLY A 118 18.92 -2.67 -3.95
N GLY A 119 19.92 -2.68 -4.84
CA GLY A 119 19.73 -2.98 -6.26
C GLY A 119 18.94 -1.91 -7.04
N ASN A 120 18.66 -0.76 -6.42
CA ASN A 120 17.90 0.34 -7.00
C ASN A 120 18.49 1.70 -6.67
N LEU A 121 18.20 2.69 -7.52
CA LEU A 121 18.45 4.09 -7.20
C LEU A 121 17.61 4.54 -6.00
N VAL A 122 18.11 5.55 -5.28
CA VAL A 122 17.32 6.20 -4.21
C VAL A 122 16.43 7.24 -4.86
N MET A 123 15.10 7.02 -4.80
CA MET A 123 14.11 7.90 -5.42
C MET A 123 13.01 8.27 -4.43
N PRO A 124 12.44 9.50 -4.49
CA PRO A 124 11.44 9.96 -3.52
C PRO A 124 10.16 9.12 -3.51
N GLY A 125 9.83 8.47 -4.64
CA GLY A 125 8.71 7.53 -4.72
C GLY A 125 8.91 6.23 -3.91
N PHE A 126 10.13 5.90 -3.48
CA PHE A 126 10.42 4.66 -2.75
C PHE A 126 10.18 4.79 -1.24
N THR A 127 10.02 3.67 -0.56
CA THR A 127 9.61 3.66 0.86
C THR A 127 10.69 4.25 1.78
N ALA A 128 11.97 3.91 1.60
CA ALA A 128 13.04 4.32 2.51
C ALA A 128 13.20 5.84 2.65
N PRO A 129 13.25 6.65 1.57
CA PRO A 129 13.30 8.11 1.70
C PRO A 129 12.10 8.71 2.43
N LYS A 130 10.90 8.13 2.27
CA LYS A 130 9.71 8.58 2.99
C LYS A 130 9.81 8.33 4.49
N LEU A 131 10.38 7.20 4.89
CA LEU A 131 10.64 6.91 6.30
C LEU A 131 11.69 7.87 6.88
N ALA A 132 12.75 8.21 6.12
CA ALA A 132 13.72 9.21 6.50
C ALA A 132 13.06 10.60 6.66
N TRP A 133 12.15 10.97 5.74
CA TRP A 133 11.36 12.19 5.84
C TRP A 133 10.49 12.21 7.10
N MET A 134 9.76 11.13 7.40
CA MET A 134 8.95 11.03 8.63
C MET A 134 9.79 11.18 9.89
N ARG A 135 10.97 10.56 9.93
CA ARG A 135 11.89 10.67 11.07
C ARG A 135 12.33 12.11 11.31
N GLU A 136 12.55 12.87 10.25
CA GLU A 136 13.02 14.25 10.31
C GLU A 136 11.90 15.23 10.63
N HIS A 137 10.73 15.10 9.98
CA HIS A 137 9.65 16.08 10.03
C HIS A 137 8.51 15.72 10.99
N GLU A 138 8.39 14.44 11.34
CA GLU A 138 7.36 13.91 12.25
C GLU A 138 7.98 13.01 13.34
N PRO A 139 9.02 13.46 14.07
CA PRO A 139 9.79 12.59 14.97
C PRO A 139 8.92 11.95 16.06
N ALA A 140 7.98 12.68 16.65
CA ALA A 140 7.10 12.15 17.69
C ALA A 140 6.17 11.04 17.16
N LEU A 141 5.75 11.12 15.89
CA LEU A 141 5.00 10.05 15.23
C LEU A 141 5.93 8.87 14.95
N PHE A 142 7.13 9.15 14.40
CA PHE A 142 8.08 8.13 13.98
C PHE A 142 8.57 7.25 15.14
N GLU A 143 8.71 7.80 16.34
CA GLU A 143 9.05 7.06 17.58
C GLU A 143 7.99 6.00 17.95
N ASN A 144 6.75 6.17 17.50
CA ASN A 144 5.67 5.23 17.74
C ASN A 144 5.49 4.20 16.61
N VAL A 145 6.32 4.23 15.57
CA VAL A 145 6.24 3.26 14.47
C VAL A 145 6.72 1.90 14.94
N HIS A 146 5.78 0.96 14.98
CA HIS A 146 6.04 -0.44 15.29
C HIS A 146 6.29 -1.29 14.05
N LYS A 147 5.51 -1.05 12.98
CA LYS A 147 5.60 -1.83 11.74
C LYS A 147 5.45 -0.91 10.52
N VAL A 148 6.16 -1.25 9.45
CA VAL A 148 6.00 -0.61 8.13
C VAL A 148 5.53 -1.66 7.15
N VAL A 149 4.46 -1.36 6.42
CA VAL A 149 3.86 -2.28 5.44
C VAL A 149 3.54 -1.54 4.13
N LEU A 150 3.41 -2.28 3.04
CA LEU A 150 2.91 -1.77 1.77
C LEU A 150 1.37 -1.84 1.72
N PRO A 151 0.70 -1.14 0.79
CA PRO A 151 -0.77 -1.14 0.70
C PRO A 151 -1.40 -2.54 0.65
N LYS A 152 -0.87 -3.44 -0.18
CA LYS A 152 -1.36 -4.82 -0.26
C LYS A 152 -1.12 -5.61 1.04
N ASP A 153 -0.01 -5.31 1.74
CA ASP A 153 0.33 -6.00 2.99
C ASP A 153 -0.56 -5.51 4.14
N TYR A 154 -0.97 -4.24 4.13
CA TYR A 154 -1.98 -3.74 5.05
C TYR A 154 -3.33 -4.44 4.85
N VAL A 155 -3.77 -4.61 3.60
CA VAL A 155 -5.01 -5.36 3.32
C VAL A 155 -4.87 -6.81 3.75
N ARG A 156 -3.72 -7.46 3.50
CA ARG A 156 -3.45 -8.82 4.01
C ARG A 156 -3.56 -8.87 5.53
N LEU A 157 -2.92 -7.94 6.23
CA LEU A 157 -2.99 -7.83 7.69
C LEU A 157 -4.45 -7.73 8.19
N ARG A 158 -5.27 -6.92 7.52
CA ARG A 158 -6.69 -6.78 7.86
C ARG A 158 -7.50 -8.06 7.59
N MET A 159 -7.08 -8.87 6.63
CA MET A 159 -7.74 -10.15 6.29
C MET A 159 -7.35 -11.28 7.26
N THR A 160 -6.10 -11.32 7.70
CA THR A 160 -5.53 -12.47 8.42
C THR A 160 -5.26 -12.18 9.90
N GLY A 161 -5.15 -10.91 10.28
CA GLY A 161 -4.74 -10.48 11.62
C GLY A 161 -3.21 -10.58 11.85
N ASP A 162 -2.43 -10.93 10.78
CA ASP A 162 -0.98 -11.18 10.88
C ASP A 162 -0.22 -10.58 9.68
#